data_498322a7fca5960eabda66a3810ce546
#
_entry.id   498322a7fca5960eabda66a3810ce546
#
_cell.length_a   1.000
_cell.length_b   1.000
_cell.length_c   1.000
_cell.angle_alpha   90.00
_cell.angle_beta   90.00
_cell.angle_gamma   90.00
#
_symmetry.space_group_name_H-M   'P 1'
#
loop_
_entity.id
_entity.type
_entity.pdbx_description
1 polymer ?
#
loop_
_entity_poly.entity_id
_entity_poly.type
_entity_poly.pdbx_seq_one_letter_code
_entity_poly.pdbx_strand_id
1 'polypeptide(L)'
;MNSVNHKYHHGNLRDEILRAAYNFVLENGYSTMSLRGIAEQCNVSATAIYRHYETKEHLLADVVAKGFIEFNMSVKGKEEHDIFQRCENYLAFAFDNYNIYDLLFSQSVVEFLKFPQILEVADRAFESLLESVKEHDKSLNDLSASNKAIHIWSFLHGMSSISKKMDVALNLPDSEMPIPVRSCLLYTSPSPRD
;
A
#
# COMPACT_ATOMS: atom_id res chain seq x y z
N MET A 1 -1.67 -44.82 10.72
CA MET A 1 -0.59 -43.84 10.59
C MET A 1 -0.44 -43.53 9.13
N ASN A 2 -1.15 -42.50 8.62
CA ASN A 2 -1.04 -42.06 7.26
C ASN A 2 -0.18 -40.78 7.23
N SER A 3 1.07 -40.92 6.78
CA SER A 3 1.93 -39.79 6.48
C SER A 3 1.39 -39.12 5.21
N VAL A 4 0.80 -37.93 5.35
CA VAL A 4 0.45 -37.06 4.24
C VAL A 4 1.76 -36.54 3.65
N ASN A 5 2.14 -37.13 2.52
CA ASN A 5 3.31 -36.76 1.75
C ASN A 5 3.00 -35.45 1.05
N HIS A 6 3.32 -34.29 1.68
CA HIS A 6 3.29 -33.00 1.02
C HIS A 6 4.35 -33.04 -0.10
N LYS A 7 3.89 -33.26 -1.33
CA LYS A 7 4.70 -33.07 -2.53
C LYS A 7 5.20 -31.62 -2.55
N TYR A 8 6.45 -31.44 -2.17
CA TYR A 8 7.18 -30.18 -2.35
C TYR A 8 7.25 -29.86 -3.84
N HIS A 9 6.47 -28.89 -4.27
CA HIS A 9 6.61 -28.30 -5.59
C HIS A 9 7.83 -27.36 -5.58
N HIS A 10 9.00 -27.87 -5.99
CA HIS A 10 10.25 -27.12 -6.07
C HIS A 10 10.22 -25.91 -7.03
N GLY A 11 9.08 -25.62 -7.67
CA GLY A 11 8.92 -24.50 -8.60
C GLY A 11 8.38 -23.20 -8.01
N ASN A 12 7.95 -23.16 -6.73
CA ASN A 12 7.22 -22.02 -6.17
C ASN A 12 7.72 -21.55 -4.79
N LEU A 13 8.93 -21.96 -4.38
CA LEU A 13 9.42 -21.61 -3.03
C LEU A 13 9.58 -20.09 -2.86
N ARG A 14 9.97 -19.36 -3.89
CA ARG A 14 10.09 -17.90 -3.84
C ARG A 14 8.75 -17.23 -3.52
N ASP A 15 7.67 -17.69 -4.17
CA ASP A 15 6.33 -17.13 -3.94
C ASP A 15 5.79 -17.53 -2.57
N GLU A 16 6.13 -18.73 -2.07
CA GLU A 16 5.79 -19.14 -0.71
C GLU A 16 6.50 -18.27 0.33
N ILE A 17 7.79 -18.00 0.15
CA ILE A 17 8.57 -17.10 1.00
C ILE A 17 7.97 -15.68 0.97
N LEU A 18 7.69 -15.14 -0.22
CA LEU A 18 7.09 -13.81 -0.36
C LEU A 18 5.74 -13.73 0.33
N ARG A 19 4.88 -14.74 0.14
CA ARG A 19 3.56 -14.79 0.81
C ARG A 19 3.69 -14.87 2.32
N ALA A 20 4.59 -15.72 2.85
CA ALA A 20 4.83 -15.82 4.28
C ALA A 20 5.36 -14.49 4.86
N ALA A 21 6.31 -13.83 4.18
CA ALA A 21 6.83 -12.54 4.57
C ALA A 21 5.76 -11.44 4.55
N TYR A 22 4.93 -11.41 3.51
CA TYR A 22 3.82 -10.47 3.41
C TYR A 22 2.83 -10.61 4.56
N ASN A 23 2.38 -11.83 4.84
CA ASN A 23 1.46 -12.12 5.95
C ASN A 23 2.10 -11.79 7.30
N PHE A 24 3.39 -12.10 7.48
CA PHE A 24 4.12 -11.73 8.70
C PHE A 24 4.11 -10.22 8.91
N VAL A 25 4.43 -9.44 7.86
CA VAL A 25 4.42 -7.97 7.94
C VAL A 25 3.01 -7.45 8.22
N LEU A 26 2.00 -7.99 7.55
CA LEU A 26 0.60 -7.61 7.75
C LEU A 26 0.19 -7.73 9.24
N GLU A 27 0.58 -8.83 9.89
CA GLU A 27 0.22 -9.12 11.29
C GLU A 27 1.12 -8.41 12.30
N ASN A 28 2.44 -8.38 12.07
CA ASN A 28 3.45 -8.05 13.09
C ASN A 28 4.29 -6.80 12.77
N GLY A 29 4.11 -6.21 11.58
CA GLY A 29 4.99 -5.17 11.07
C GLY A 29 6.34 -5.71 10.58
N TYR A 30 7.08 -4.88 9.86
CA TYR A 30 8.32 -5.28 9.18
C TYR A 30 9.57 -5.25 10.06
N SER A 31 9.55 -4.51 11.18
CA SER A 31 10.73 -4.30 12.03
C SER A 31 11.27 -5.60 12.63
N THR A 32 10.38 -6.45 13.11
CA THR A 32 10.70 -7.74 13.79
C THR A 32 10.93 -8.89 12.82
N MET A 33 10.62 -8.74 11.52
CA MET A 33 10.82 -9.79 10.52
C MET A 33 12.29 -10.18 10.37
N SER A 34 12.56 -11.47 10.24
CA SER A 34 13.89 -12.00 9.91
C SER A 34 13.80 -13.11 8.88
N LEU A 35 14.85 -13.25 8.03
CA LEU A 35 14.89 -14.35 7.05
C LEU A 35 14.81 -15.73 7.71
N ARG A 36 15.40 -15.89 8.90
CA ARG A 36 15.33 -17.16 9.63
C ARG A 36 13.91 -17.47 10.13
N GLY A 37 13.21 -16.47 10.68
CA GLY A 37 11.82 -16.63 11.10
C GLY A 37 10.91 -16.98 9.93
N ILE A 38 11.11 -16.39 8.76
CA ILE A 38 10.35 -16.74 7.55
C ILE A 38 10.71 -18.15 7.07
N ALA A 39 11.99 -18.59 7.17
CA ALA A 39 12.38 -19.97 6.86
C ALA A 39 11.64 -20.98 7.71
N GLU A 40 11.54 -20.72 9.02
CA GLU A 40 10.80 -21.57 9.97
C GLU A 40 9.32 -21.66 9.61
N GLN A 41 8.67 -20.53 9.27
CA GLN A 41 7.26 -20.50 8.83
C GLN A 41 7.03 -21.29 7.54
N CYS A 42 7.97 -21.23 6.59
CA CYS A 42 7.92 -22.00 5.35
C CYS A 42 8.37 -23.45 5.51
N ASN A 43 8.79 -23.87 6.71
CA ASN A 43 9.34 -25.20 6.98
C ASN A 43 10.53 -25.56 6.07
N VAL A 44 11.41 -24.59 5.82
CA VAL A 44 12.62 -24.77 5.00
C VAL A 44 13.88 -24.40 5.78
N SER A 45 15.05 -24.83 5.28
CA SER A 45 16.31 -24.42 5.90
C SER A 45 16.61 -22.94 5.62
N ALA A 46 17.33 -22.27 6.54
CA ALA A 46 17.80 -20.91 6.32
C ALA A 46 18.61 -20.80 5.00
N THR A 47 19.41 -21.81 4.67
CA THR A 47 20.15 -21.85 3.39
C THR A 47 19.22 -21.82 2.16
N ALA A 48 18.03 -22.39 2.25
CA ALA A 48 17.07 -22.38 1.14
C ALA A 48 16.54 -20.96 0.88
N ILE A 49 16.26 -20.17 1.92
CA ILE A 49 15.85 -18.77 1.77
C ILE A 49 16.98 -17.93 1.17
N TYR A 50 18.22 -18.06 1.64
CA TYR A 50 19.34 -17.27 1.12
C TYR A 50 19.65 -17.53 -0.37
N ARG A 51 19.14 -18.61 -0.95
CA ARG A 51 19.22 -18.83 -2.42
C ARG A 51 18.25 -17.96 -3.22
N HIS A 52 17.19 -17.44 -2.58
CA HIS A 52 16.17 -16.59 -3.20
C HIS A 52 16.30 -15.12 -2.81
N TYR A 53 16.70 -14.88 -1.57
CA TYR A 53 16.83 -13.53 -1.00
C TYR A 53 18.13 -13.41 -0.22
N GLU A 54 19.08 -12.68 -0.78
CA GLU A 54 20.40 -12.49 -0.20
C GLU A 54 20.33 -11.74 1.14
N THR A 55 19.45 -10.75 1.24
CA THR A 55 19.26 -9.94 2.44
C THR A 55 17.77 -9.79 2.80
N LYS A 56 17.51 -9.33 4.03
CA LYS A 56 16.15 -8.96 4.47
C LYS A 56 15.58 -7.86 3.57
N GLU A 57 16.40 -6.92 3.16
CA GLU A 57 16.00 -5.78 2.32
C GLU A 57 15.49 -6.24 0.96
N HIS A 58 16.12 -7.24 0.34
CA HIS A 58 15.64 -7.82 -0.92
C HIS A 58 14.25 -8.46 -0.77
N LEU A 59 14.00 -9.16 0.34
CA LEU A 59 12.68 -9.73 0.61
C LEU A 59 11.65 -8.63 0.89
N LEU A 60 12.01 -7.61 1.70
CA LEU A 60 11.14 -6.47 1.95
C LEU A 60 10.82 -5.69 0.68
N ALA A 61 11.76 -5.57 -0.26
CA ALA A 61 11.52 -4.93 -1.55
C ALA A 61 10.40 -5.63 -2.34
N ASP A 62 10.40 -6.97 -2.37
CA ASP A 62 9.33 -7.74 -3.00
C ASP A 62 8.00 -7.62 -2.21
N VAL A 63 8.06 -7.56 -0.88
CA VAL A 63 6.87 -7.31 -0.03
C VAL A 63 6.29 -5.92 -0.32
N VAL A 64 7.11 -4.89 -0.47
CA VAL A 64 6.69 -3.52 -0.85
C VAL A 64 6.06 -3.52 -2.23
N ALA A 65 6.69 -4.14 -3.23
CA ALA A 65 6.14 -4.22 -4.58
C ALA A 65 4.76 -4.90 -4.59
N LYS A 66 4.62 -6.04 -3.87
CA LYS A 66 3.34 -6.73 -3.69
C LYS A 66 2.32 -5.84 -2.97
N GLY A 67 2.73 -5.14 -1.92
CA GLY A 67 1.88 -4.23 -1.18
C GLY A 67 1.33 -3.09 -2.05
N PHE A 68 2.15 -2.47 -2.91
CA PHE A 68 1.69 -1.46 -3.87
C PHE A 68 0.72 -2.04 -4.90
N ILE A 69 0.93 -3.28 -5.37
CA ILE A 69 -0.03 -3.94 -6.27
C ILE A 69 -1.39 -4.09 -5.59
N GLU A 70 -1.42 -4.59 -4.35
CA GLU A 70 -2.67 -4.76 -3.60
C GLU A 70 -3.32 -3.42 -3.24
N PHE A 71 -2.52 -2.42 -2.86
CA PHE A 71 -2.98 -1.06 -2.65
C PHE A 71 -3.66 -0.50 -3.91
N ASN A 72 -2.99 -0.57 -5.06
CA ASN A 72 -3.53 -0.07 -6.32
C ASN A 72 -4.85 -0.76 -6.70
N MET A 73 -4.94 -2.07 -6.51
CA MET A 73 -6.17 -2.83 -6.77
C MET A 73 -7.30 -2.42 -5.82
N SER A 74 -7.00 -2.25 -4.53
CA SER A 74 -7.97 -1.85 -3.50
C SER A 74 -8.48 -0.44 -3.72
N VAL A 75 -7.59 0.51 -4.01
CA VAL A 75 -7.94 1.93 -4.19
C VAL A 75 -8.73 2.17 -5.46
N LYS A 76 -8.47 1.41 -6.53
CA LYS A 76 -9.19 1.54 -7.81
C LYS A 76 -10.69 1.27 -7.67
N GLY A 77 -11.09 0.31 -6.82
CA GLY A 77 -12.49 -0.04 -6.58
C GLY A 77 -13.21 -0.61 -7.81
N LYS A 78 -14.55 -0.59 -7.75
CA LYS A 78 -15.40 -1.10 -8.84
C LYS A 78 -15.65 -0.07 -9.94
N GLU A 79 -15.77 1.21 -9.56
CA GLU A 79 -15.93 2.33 -10.47
C GLU A 79 -14.59 3.04 -10.63
N GLU A 80 -13.96 2.82 -11.78
CA GLU A 80 -12.55 3.12 -12.03
C GLU A 80 -12.17 4.60 -11.82
N HIS A 81 -13.14 5.53 -11.96
CA HIS A 81 -12.88 6.97 -11.99
C HIS A 81 -13.62 7.78 -10.93
N ASP A 82 -14.36 7.14 -10.00
CA ASP A 82 -14.96 7.86 -8.89
C ASP A 82 -13.90 8.26 -7.87
N ILE A 83 -13.56 9.55 -7.87
CA ILE A 83 -12.54 10.13 -6.99
C ILE A 83 -12.93 10.02 -5.51
N PHE A 84 -14.22 10.10 -5.16
CA PHE A 84 -14.68 9.99 -3.77
C PHE A 84 -14.53 8.56 -3.28
N GLN A 85 -15.02 7.58 -4.05
CA GLN A 85 -14.85 6.17 -3.72
C GLN A 85 -13.39 5.78 -3.62
N ARG A 86 -12.53 6.35 -4.48
CA ARG A 86 -11.09 6.14 -4.42
C ARG A 86 -10.47 6.66 -3.11
N CYS A 87 -10.89 7.83 -2.64
CA CYS A 87 -10.43 8.37 -1.36
C CYS A 87 -10.90 7.51 -0.18
N GLU A 88 -12.14 7.02 -0.21
CA GLU A 88 -12.66 6.08 0.80
C GLU A 88 -11.84 4.79 0.83
N ASN A 89 -11.62 4.19 -0.33
CA ASN A 89 -10.85 2.96 -0.46
C ASN A 89 -9.40 3.14 0.00
N TYR A 90 -8.80 4.32 -0.26
CA TYR A 90 -7.46 4.66 0.24
C TYR A 90 -7.40 4.60 1.76
N LEU A 91 -8.33 5.29 2.42
CA LEU A 91 -8.38 5.32 3.89
C LEU A 91 -8.68 3.92 4.45
N ALA A 92 -9.64 3.20 3.86
CA ALA A 92 -9.96 1.83 4.28
C ALA A 92 -8.70 0.93 4.19
N PHE A 93 -7.97 0.95 3.06
CA PHE A 93 -6.73 0.19 2.95
C PHE A 93 -5.70 0.57 4.02
N ALA A 94 -5.51 1.88 4.23
CA ALA A 94 -4.53 2.39 5.19
C ALA A 94 -4.85 1.98 6.64
N PHE A 95 -6.13 1.89 7.01
CA PHE A 95 -6.56 1.46 8.34
C PHE A 95 -6.56 -0.06 8.49
N ASP A 96 -7.13 -0.78 7.52
CA ASP A 96 -7.27 -2.24 7.58
C ASP A 96 -5.92 -2.96 7.44
N ASN A 97 -4.98 -2.38 6.69
CA ASN A 97 -3.67 -2.96 6.39
C ASN A 97 -2.52 -2.07 6.90
N TYR A 98 -2.68 -1.49 8.08
CA TYR A 98 -1.76 -0.45 8.59
C TYR A 98 -0.28 -0.84 8.51
N ASN A 99 0.10 -2.05 8.90
CA ASN A 99 1.50 -2.47 8.90
C ASN A 99 2.11 -2.54 7.49
N ILE A 100 1.30 -2.92 6.49
CA ILE A 100 1.70 -2.87 5.08
C ILE A 100 1.77 -1.41 4.64
N TYR A 101 0.74 -0.61 4.92
CA TYR A 101 0.70 0.81 4.59
C TYR A 101 1.90 1.57 5.18
N ASP A 102 2.24 1.33 6.45
CA ASP A 102 3.42 1.92 7.10
C ASP A 102 4.72 1.52 6.39
N LEU A 103 4.85 0.26 5.98
CA LEU A 103 6.02 -0.17 5.19
C LEU A 103 6.09 0.53 3.83
N LEU A 104 4.96 0.68 3.10
CA LEU A 104 4.93 1.32 1.78
C LEU A 104 5.39 2.78 1.82
N PHE A 105 5.05 3.51 2.90
CA PHE A 105 5.26 4.95 3.02
C PHE A 105 6.23 5.35 4.14
N SER A 106 6.93 4.38 4.76
CA SER A 106 7.96 4.67 5.76
C SER A 106 9.23 5.27 5.15
N GLN A 107 10.08 5.86 5.99
CA GLN A 107 11.39 6.36 5.55
C GLN A 107 12.26 5.27 4.90
N SER A 108 12.04 4.01 5.21
CA SER A 108 12.71 2.87 4.58
C SER A 108 12.42 2.76 3.08
N VAL A 109 11.32 3.34 2.60
CA VAL A 109 10.95 3.38 1.17
C VAL A 109 11.98 4.14 0.34
N VAL A 110 12.67 5.13 0.90
CA VAL A 110 13.74 5.86 0.18
C VAL A 110 14.85 4.92 -0.28
N GLU A 111 15.18 3.92 0.51
CA GLU A 111 16.12 2.87 0.12
C GLU A 111 15.55 1.94 -0.95
N PHE A 112 14.25 1.64 -0.87
CA PHE A 112 13.55 0.78 -1.85
C PHE A 112 13.42 1.41 -3.23
N LEU A 113 13.56 2.73 -3.38
CA LEU A 113 13.64 3.39 -4.70
C LEU A 113 14.84 2.89 -5.55
N LYS A 114 15.80 2.19 -4.94
CA LYS A 114 16.87 1.49 -5.66
C LYS A 114 16.39 0.20 -6.35
N PHE A 115 15.18 -0.27 -6.06
CA PHE A 115 14.61 -1.50 -6.60
C PHE A 115 13.63 -1.18 -7.73
N PRO A 116 13.96 -1.48 -9.01
CA PRO A 116 13.13 -1.10 -10.17
C PRO A 116 11.69 -1.60 -10.10
N GLN A 117 11.47 -2.80 -9.52
CA GLN A 117 10.13 -3.36 -9.38
C GLN A 117 9.20 -2.53 -8.48
N ILE A 118 9.76 -1.76 -7.52
CA ILE A 118 8.96 -0.88 -6.66
C ILE A 118 8.57 0.40 -7.40
N LEU A 119 9.52 0.99 -8.12
CA LEU A 119 9.29 2.24 -8.85
C LEU A 119 8.10 2.11 -9.79
N GLU A 120 8.05 1.05 -10.59
CA GLU A 120 6.98 0.82 -11.55
C GLU A 120 5.58 0.77 -10.90
N VAL A 121 5.45 0.06 -9.76
CA VAL A 121 4.14 -0.10 -9.11
C VAL A 121 3.75 1.11 -8.27
N ALA A 122 4.72 1.86 -7.73
CA ALA A 122 4.49 3.10 -6.99
C ALA A 122 4.05 4.23 -7.93
N ASP A 123 4.70 4.39 -9.09
CA ASP A 123 4.34 5.38 -10.09
C ASP A 123 2.90 5.16 -10.58
N ARG A 124 2.50 3.93 -10.82
CA ARG A 124 1.11 3.59 -11.21
C ARG A 124 0.07 4.03 -10.18
N ALA A 125 0.41 4.06 -8.88
CA ALA A 125 -0.50 4.54 -7.84
C ALA A 125 -0.83 6.01 -8.04
N PHE A 126 0.19 6.84 -8.30
CA PHE A 126 0.00 8.26 -8.54
C PHE A 126 -0.66 8.55 -9.89
N GLU A 127 -0.22 7.89 -10.96
CA GLU A 127 -0.82 8.03 -12.29
C GLU A 127 -2.32 7.74 -12.27
N SER A 128 -2.73 6.66 -11.60
CA SER A 128 -4.13 6.28 -11.48
C SER A 128 -4.96 7.30 -10.68
N LEU A 129 -4.39 7.96 -9.67
CA LEU A 129 -5.04 9.09 -8.99
C LEU A 129 -5.17 10.29 -9.91
N LEU A 130 -4.11 10.63 -10.65
CA LEU A 130 -4.11 11.75 -11.60
C LEU A 130 -5.17 11.57 -12.68
N GLU A 131 -5.32 10.36 -13.23
CA GLU A 131 -6.37 10.03 -14.20
C GLU A 131 -7.76 10.26 -13.61
N SER A 132 -8.01 9.84 -12.37
CA SER A 132 -9.31 10.05 -11.70
C SER A 132 -9.59 11.53 -11.45
N VAL A 133 -8.57 12.34 -11.14
CA VAL A 133 -8.71 13.80 -11.01
C VAL A 133 -9.09 14.44 -12.34
N LYS A 134 -8.42 14.06 -13.43
CA LYS A 134 -8.71 14.57 -14.78
C LYS A 134 -10.11 14.18 -15.28
N GLU A 135 -10.54 12.96 -14.95
CA GLU A 135 -11.88 12.49 -15.34
C GLU A 135 -12.97 13.19 -14.54
N HIS A 136 -12.73 13.46 -13.24
CA HIS A 136 -13.66 14.18 -12.38
C HIS A 136 -13.83 15.65 -12.79
N ASP A 137 -12.77 16.29 -13.23
CA ASP A 137 -12.78 17.71 -13.65
C ASP A 137 -12.00 17.92 -14.96
N LYS A 138 -12.72 17.79 -16.06
CA LYS A 138 -12.18 17.91 -17.44
C LYS A 138 -11.74 19.32 -17.82
N SER A 139 -12.00 20.32 -16.96
CA SER A 139 -11.57 21.71 -17.20
C SER A 139 -10.12 21.96 -16.78
N LEU A 140 -9.52 21.04 -16.01
CA LEU A 140 -8.15 21.19 -15.52
C LEU A 140 -7.13 20.93 -16.63
N ASN A 141 -6.12 21.81 -16.72
CA ASN A 141 -4.91 21.48 -17.46
C ASN A 141 -4.03 20.50 -16.67
N ASP A 142 -2.99 19.94 -17.33
CA ASP A 142 -2.12 18.92 -16.73
C ASP A 142 -1.47 19.36 -15.42
N LEU A 143 -1.00 20.62 -15.34
CA LEU A 143 -0.36 21.15 -14.14
C LEU A 143 -1.36 21.27 -12.98
N SER A 144 -2.55 21.81 -13.26
CA SER A 144 -3.60 21.96 -12.26
C SER A 144 -4.11 20.60 -11.76
N ALA A 145 -4.27 19.63 -12.66
CA ALA A 145 -4.64 18.27 -12.31
C ALA A 145 -3.58 17.59 -11.44
N SER A 146 -2.30 17.73 -11.77
CA SER A 146 -1.19 17.20 -10.99
C SER A 146 -1.13 17.81 -9.60
N ASN A 147 -1.28 19.14 -9.49
CA ASN A 147 -1.31 19.83 -8.20
C ASN A 147 -2.49 19.34 -7.32
N LYS A 148 -3.67 19.18 -7.92
CA LYS A 148 -4.85 18.68 -7.22
C LYS A 148 -4.65 17.23 -6.75
N ALA A 149 -4.06 16.37 -7.58
CA ALA A 149 -3.74 14.99 -7.21
C ALA A 149 -2.74 14.93 -6.03
N ILE A 150 -1.69 15.78 -6.05
CA ILE A 150 -0.72 15.89 -4.96
C ILE A 150 -1.40 16.35 -3.66
N HIS A 151 -2.29 17.35 -3.72
CA HIS A 151 -3.01 17.83 -2.54
C HIS A 151 -3.91 16.73 -1.94
N ILE A 152 -4.68 16.02 -2.77
CA ILE A 152 -5.53 14.90 -2.33
C ILE A 152 -4.66 13.83 -1.67
N TRP A 153 -3.60 13.41 -2.34
CA TRP A 153 -2.70 12.36 -1.81
C TRP A 153 -2.06 12.78 -0.49
N SER A 154 -1.52 14.00 -0.41
CA SER A 154 -0.89 14.52 0.81
C SER A 154 -1.87 14.58 1.97
N PHE A 155 -3.12 14.95 1.71
CA PHE A 155 -4.17 14.99 2.73
C PHE A 155 -4.52 13.59 3.24
N LEU A 156 -4.78 12.63 2.34
CA LEU A 156 -5.11 11.25 2.69
C LEU A 156 -3.96 10.58 3.45
N HIS A 157 -2.72 10.80 2.98
CA HIS A 157 -1.53 10.29 3.65
C HIS A 157 -1.34 10.89 5.04
N GLY A 158 -1.51 12.22 5.15
CA GLY A 158 -1.44 12.92 6.43
C GLY A 158 -2.47 12.41 7.42
N MET A 159 -3.73 12.25 7.00
CA MET A 159 -4.79 11.68 7.83
C MET A 159 -4.45 10.27 8.31
N SER A 160 -4.07 9.38 7.40
CA SER A 160 -3.73 8.00 7.75
C SER A 160 -2.56 7.93 8.74
N SER A 161 -1.52 8.74 8.51
CA SER A 161 -0.32 8.77 9.36
C SER A 161 -0.58 9.37 10.74
N ILE A 162 -1.40 10.43 10.83
CA ILE A 162 -1.72 11.12 12.09
C ILE A 162 -2.67 10.27 12.93
N SER A 163 -3.73 9.74 12.33
CA SER A 163 -4.76 8.99 13.06
C SER A 163 -4.17 7.80 13.81
N LYS A 164 -3.20 7.11 13.22
CA LYS A 164 -2.55 5.98 13.88
C LYS A 164 -1.60 6.39 15.01
N LYS A 165 -0.83 7.47 14.80
CA LYS A 165 0.17 7.93 15.79
C LYS A 165 -0.47 8.52 17.05
N MET A 166 -1.66 9.10 16.93
CA MET A 166 -2.31 9.77 18.07
C MET A 166 -3.20 8.82 18.88
N ASP A 167 -3.32 7.54 18.47
CA ASP A 167 -4.29 6.61 19.05
C ASP A 167 -5.70 7.25 19.15
N VAL A 168 -5.88 8.28 18.34
CA VAL A 168 -7.17 8.91 18.15
C VAL A 168 -7.94 7.90 17.32
N ALA A 169 -8.51 6.89 18.01
CA ALA A 169 -9.77 6.40 17.57
C ALA A 169 -10.66 7.65 17.46
N LEU A 170 -10.64 8.29 16.29
CA LEU A 170 -11.80 9.05 15.89
C LEU A 170 -12.89 7.99 16.00
N ASN A 171 -13.68 8.05 17.10
CA ASN A 171 -14.90 7.27 17.25
C ASN A 171 -15.86 7.75 16.15
N LEU A 172 -15.49 7.44 14.92
CA LEU A 172 -16.34 7.63 13.76
C LEU A 172 -17.29 6.45 13.78
N PRO A 173 -18.59 6.69 13.76
CA PRO A 173 -19.53 5.61 13.56
C PRO A 173 -19.13 4.86 12.28
N ASP A 174 -19.17 3.52 12.32
CA ASP A 174 -18.77 2.59 11.26
C ASP A 174 -19.37 2.85 9.87
N SER A 175 -20.17 3.89 9.68
CA SER A 175 -20.98 4.17 8.49
C SER A 175 -20.74 5.53 7.83
N GLU A 176 -19.94 6.42 8.39
CA GLU A 176 -19.76 7.75 7.81
C GLU A 176 -18.28 8.08 7.59
N MET A 177 -17.94 8.34 6.32
CA MET A 177 -16.65 8.89 5.95
C MET A 177 -16.36 10.15 6.75
N PRO A 178 -15.14 10.33 7.28
CA PRO A 178 -14.76 11.57 7.94
C PRO A 178 -15.13 12.78 7.08
N ILE A 179 -15.98 13.64 7.60
CA ILE A 179 -16.36 14.95 7.01
C ILE A 179 -15.16 15.67 6.35
N PRO A 180 -13.91 15.57 6.87
CA PRO A 180 -12.72 16.15 6.26
C PRO A 180 -12.44 15.73 4.81
N VAL A 181 -12.74 14.49 4.39
CA VAL A 181 -12.42 14.05 3.02
C VAL A 181 -13.30 14.77 1.99
N ARG A 182 -14.61 14.87 2.27
CA ARG A 182 -15.53 15.66 1.42
C ARG A 182 -15.14 17.14 1.40
N SER A 183 -14.80 17.71 2.56
CA SER A 183 -14.38 19.10 2.67
C SER A 183 -13.10 19.37 1.91
N CYS A 184 -12.10 18.49 1.96
CA CYS A 184 -10.85 18.66 1.24
C CYS A 184 -11.05 18.68 -0.29
N LEU A 185 -11.92 17.83 -0.82
CA LEU A 185 -12.25 17.80 -2.24
C LEU A 185 -13.04 19.05 -2.68
N LEU A 186 -13.85 19.63 -1.79
CA LEU A 186 -14.58 20.87 -2.03
C LEU A 186 -13.69 22.11 -1.94
N TYR A 187 -12.73 22.15 -0.99
CA TYR A 187 -11.78 23.27 -0.85
C TYR A 187 -10.71 23.36 -1.94
N THR A 188 -10.49 22.27 -2.68
CA THR A 188 -9.57 22.28 -3.83
C THR A 188 -10.22 22.72 -5.14
N SER A 189 -11.51 23.06 -5.12
CA SER A 189 -12.17 23.68 -6.26
C SER A 189 -11.79 25.16 -6.34
N PRO A 190 -11.48 25.72 -7.54
CA PRO A 190 -11.19 27.14 -7.70
C PRO A 190 -12.36 27.98 -7.12
N SER A 191 -12.02 28.99 -6.33
CA SER A 191 -13.03 29.94 -5.87
C SER A 191 -13.73 30.58 -7.08
N PRO A 192 -15.07 30.73 -7.08
CA PRO A 192 -15.77 31.39 -8.19
C PRO A 192 -15.48 32.90 -8.32
N ARG A 193 -14.35 33.40 -7.80
CA ARG A 193 -14.00 34.81 -7.73
C ARG A 193 -12.65 35.17 -8.35
N ASP A 194 -12.16 34.35 -9.29
CA ASP A 194 -11.02 34.75 -10.11
C ASP A 194 -11.40 34.72 -11.60
#